data_cc6cc339d516bedb1587d82db33342ce
#
_entry.id   cc6cc339d516bedb1587d82db33342ce
#
_cell.length_a   1.000
_cell.length_b   1.000
_cell.length_c   1.000
_cell.angle_alpha   90.00
_cell.angle_beta   90.00
_cell.angle_gamma   90.00
#
_symmetry.space_group_name_H-M   'P 1'
#
loop_
_entity.id
_entity.type
_entity.pdbx_description
1 polymer ?
#
loop_
_entity_poly.entity_id
_entity_poly.type
_entity_poly.pdbx_seq_one_letter_code
_entity_poly.pdbx_strand_id
1 'polypeptide(L)'
;MKRNAAAPYYVIGIIGILAMIIMGGVGMAQMNNAEGEGEDSAEQTDLAPEDIYSQNCMSCHGGELEGGMGPALTDVGDSYDASEIVEIIKNGKGQMPAINLDQSNAEKLAEWLVDGAGK
;
A
#
# COMPACT_ATOMS: atom_id res chain seq x y z
N MET A 1 6.56 55.23 -28.24
CA MET A 1 6.67 53.91 -27.60
C MET A 1 5.36 53.20 -27.67
N LYS A 2 5.23 52.15 -28.51
CA LYS A 2 4.00 51.35 -28.57
C LYS A 2 3.96 50.47 -27.30
N ARG A 3 3.07 50.86 -26.39
CA ARG A 3 2.77 50.03 -25.19
C ARG A 3 2.01 48.82 -25.69
N ASN A 4 2.65 47.64 -25.70
CA ASN A 4 1.98 46.40 -26.08
C ASN A 4 0.93 46.05 -25.04
N ALA A 5 -0.34 46.30 -25.36
CA ALA A 5 -1.48 46.05 -24.48
C ALA A 5 -1.59 44.57 -24.07
N ALA A 6 -0.91 43.67 -24.79
CA ALA A 6 -0.87 42.24 -24.48
C ALA A 6 0.16 41.86 -23.40
N ALA A 7 1.14 42.73 -23.10
CA ALA A 7 2.21 42.43 -22.13
C ALA A 7 1.69 42.02 -20.74
N PRO A 8 0.68 42.68 -20.14
CA PRO A 8 0.19 42.26 -18.83
C PRO A 8 -0.46 40.89 -18.84
N TYR A 9 -1.09 40.49 -19.95
CA TYR A 9 -1.74 39.16 -20.04
C TYR A 9 -0.70 38.02 -20.08
N TYR A 10 0.41 38.22 -20.79
CA TYR A 10 1.52 37.25 -20.81
C TYR A 10 2.16 37.10 -19.44
N VAL A 11 2.36 38.21 -18.73
CA VAL A 11 2.94 38.17 -17.36
C VAL A 11 2.03 37.41 -16.40
N ILE A 12 0.73 37.68 -16.42
CA ILE A 12 -0.24 36.97 -15.57
C ILE A 12 -0.30 35.48 -15.93
N GLY A 13 -0.29 35.16 -17.24
CA GLY A 13 -0.28 33.76 -17.71
C GLY A 13 0.96 33.00 -17.26
N ILE A 14 2.14 33.59 -17.37
CA ILE A 14 3.40 32.96 -16.95
C ILE A 14 3.42 32.74 -15.43
N ILE A 15 2.99 33.72 -14.66
CA ILE A 15 2.88 33.59 -13.18
C ILE A 15 1.90 32.48 -12.81
N GLY A 16 0.76 32.36 -13.48
CA GLY A 16 -0.22 31.33 -13.26
C GLY A 16 0.32 29.92 -13.54
N ILE A 17 1.04 29.76 -14.66
CA ILE A 17 1.66 28.47 -15.03
C ILE A 17 2.77 28.11 -14.04
N LEU A 18 3.61 29.06 -13.64
CA LEU A 18 4.65 28.84 -12.65
C LEU A 18 4.07 28.43 -11.28
N ALA A 19 2.98 29.08 -10.86
CA ALA A 19 2.28 28.72 -9.63
C ALA A 19 1.71 27.27 -9.67
N MET A 20 1.15 26.85 -10.81
CA MET A 20 0.66 25.49 -10.99
C MET A 20 1.80 24.46 -10.95
N ILE A 21 2.95 24.76 -11.58
CA ILE A 21 4.11 23.86 -11.54
C ILE A 21 4.67 23.72 -10.13
N ILE A 22 4.76 24.84 -9.39
CA ILE A 22 5.25 24.83 -8.01
C ILE A 22 4.29 24.07 -7.09
N MET A 23 2.98 24.33 -7.18
CA MET A 23 1.98 23.60 -6.39
C MET A 23 1.91 22.12 -6.77
N GLY A 24 2.00 21.78 -8.05
CA GLY A 24 2.05 20.39 -8.52
C GLY A 24 3.32 19.68 -8.08
N GLY A 25 4.47 20.34 -8.13
CA GLY A 25 5.75 19.77 -7.67
C GLY A 25 5.80 19.54 -6.17
N VAL A 26 5.28 20.46 -5.37
CA VAL A 26 5.16 20.30 -3.91
C VAL A 26 4.13 19.22 -3.55
N GLY A 27 3.03 19.13 -4.30
CA GLY A 27 2.02 18.09 -4.12
C GLY A 27 2.58 16.69 -4.36
N MET A 28 3.37 16.48 -5.39
CA MET A 28 4.02 15.19 -5.67
C MET A 28 5.08 14.83 -4.61
N ALA A 29 5.83 15.80 -4.10
CA ALA A 29 6.83 15.55 -3.06
C ALA A 29 6.19 15.20 -1.71
N GLN A 30 4.98 15.68 -1.45
CA GLN A 30 4.23 15.41 -0.23
C GLN A 30 3.40 14.13 -0.31
N MET A 31 3.01 13.70 -1.51
CA MET A 31 2.36 12.41 -1.76
C MET A 31 3.34 11.23 -1.60
N ASN A 32 4.63 11.43 -1.78
CA ASN A 32 5.64 10.40 -1.52
C ASN A 32 5.88 10.13 -0.02
N ASN A 33 5.24 10.88 0.87
CA ASN A 33 5.28 10.65 2.31
C ASN A 33 3.93 10.22 2.92
N ALA A 34 2.90 10.10 2.10
CA ALA A 34 1.61 9.59 2.51
C ALA A 34 1.07 8.71 1.38
N GLU A 35 0.99 7.42 1.66
CA GLU A 35 0.36 6.40 0.82
C GLU A 35 1.17 5.99 -0.41
N GLY A 36 1.96 4.93 -0.22
CA GLY A 36 2.48 4.13 -1.30
C GLY A 36 1.37 3.29 -1.89
N GLU A 37 0.83 3.72 -3.01
CA GLU A 37 0.21 2.81 -3.96
C GLU A 37 1.16 2.58 -5.11
N GLY A 38 1.52 1.32 -5.22
CA GLY A 38 1.73 0.68 -6.49
C GLY A 38 3.06 0.93 -7.20
N GLU A 39 3.69 -0.14 -7.35
CA GLU A 39 4.60 -0.58 -8.40
C GLU A 39 6.07 -0.56 -8.07
N ASP A 40 6.44 -1.78 -7.86
CA ASP A 40 7.62 -2.43 -8.38
C ASP A 40 8.94 -2.20 -7.65
N SER A 41 9.35 -3.31 -7.12
CA SER A 41 10.74 -3.77 -7.05
C SER A 41 11.62 -3.28 -5.92
N ALA A 42 11.80 -4.21 -5.01
CA ALA A 42 13.09 -4.57 -4.44
C ALA A 42 13.78 -3.47 -3.61
N GLU A 43 13.09 -3.10 -2.56
CA GLU A 43 13.70 -2.96 -1.25
C GLU A 43 12.58 -3.24 -0.23
N GLN A 44 12.28 -4.53 -0.09
CA GLN A 44 11.39 -4.96 0.97
C GLN A 44 12.15 -4.80 2.28
N THR A 45 12.12 -3.58 2.76
CA THR A 45 12.45 -3.24 4.13
C THR A 45 11.73 -4.25 5.02
N ASP A 46 12.41 -4.69 6.03
CA ASP A 46 11.93 -5.57 7.08
C ASP A 46 10.69 -4.94 7.77
N LEU A 47 9.52 -5.12 7.14
CA LEU A 47 8.26 -4.54 7.59
C LEU A 47 7.72 -5.34 8.78
N ALA A 48 7.08 -4.65 9.70
CA ALA A 48 6.33 -5.31 10.76
C ALA A 48 5.16 -6.11 10.15
N PRO A 49 4.82 -7.30 10.69
CA PRO A 49 3.76 -8.14 10.13
C PRO A 49 2.40 -7.45 10.13
N GLU A 50 2.12 -6.56 11.09
CA GLU A 50 0.92 -5.74 11.14
C GLU A 50 0.82 -4.78 9.95
N ASP A 51 1.94 -4.18 9.57
CA ASP A 51 2.00 -3.27 8.41
C ASP A 51 1.77 -4.04 7.11
N ILE A 52 2.36 -5.23 6.99
CA ILE A 52 2.14 -6.11 5.83
C ILE A 52 0.67 -6.49 5.73
N TYR A 53 0.06 -6.86 6.86
CA TYR A 53 -1.36 -7.22 6.95
C TYR A 53 -2.25 -6.05 6.52
N SER A 54 -2.01 -4.86 7.07
CA SER A 54 -2.83 -3.68 6.80
C SER A 54 -2.83 -3.28 5.33
N GLN A 55 -1.70 -3.44 4.67
CA GLN A 55 -1.55 -3.07 3.26
C GLN A 55 -2.14 -4.07 2.28
N ASN A 56 -2.09 -5.37 2.61
CA ASN A 56 -2.39 -6.44 1.65
C ASN A 56 -3.62 -7.27 1.98
N CYS A 57 -4.01 -7.36 3.25
CA CYS A 57 -4.97 -8.36 3.72
C CYS A 57 -6.24 -7.73 4.31
N MET A 58 -6.12 -6.57 4.96
CA MET A 58 -7.19 -5.91 5.71
C MET A 58 -8.44 -5.69 4.86
N SER A 59 -8.31 -5.35 3.59
CA SER A 59 -9.44 -5.06 2.70
C SER A 59 -10.42 -6.23 2.53
N CYS A 60 -9.93 -7.47 2.68
CA CYS A 60 -10.73 -8.69 2.53
C CYS A 60 -10.98 -9.41 3.84
N HIS A 61 -10.00 -9.40 4.75
CA HIS A 61 -10.05 -10.18 6.00
C HIS A 61 -10.42 -9.35 7.24
N GLY A 62 -10.70 -8.05 7.06
CA GLY A 62 -11.08 -7.13 8.14
C GLY A 62 -9.90 -6.53 8.88
N GLY A 63 -10.11 -5.41 9.57
CA GLY A 63 -9.05 -4.68 10.29
C GLY A 63 -8.56 -5.38 11.55
N GLU A 64 -9.41 -6.18 12.17
CA GLU A 64 -9.15 -6.97 13.38
C GLU A 64 -9.21 -8.48 13.11
N LEU A 65 -8.92 -8.91 11.89
CA LEU A 65 -8.94 -10.32 11.46
C LEU A 65 -10.33 -10.96 11.50
N GLU A 66 -11.37 -10.18 11.72
CA GLU A 66 -12.77 -10.60 11.88
C GLU A 66 -13.38 -11.20 10.63
N GLY A 67 -12.71 -11.03 9.48
CA GLY A 67 -13.24 -11.44 8.18
C GLY A 67 -14.10 -10.36 7.55
N GLY A 68 -14.60 -10.65 6.36
CA GLY A 68 -15.42 -9.75 5.58
C GLY A 68 -15.72 -10.41 4.25
N MET A 69 -15.07 -9.97 3.19
CA MET A 69 -15.12 -10.64 1.88
C MET A 69 -14.38 -11.99 1.93
N GLY A 70 -13.29 -12.05 2.72
CA GLY A 70 -12.57 -13.27 3.05
C GLY A 70 -12.99 -13.83 4.42
N PRO A 71 -12.57 -15.05 4.78
CA PRO A 71 -12.83 -15.63 6.07
C PRO A 71 -12.09 -14.90 7.20
N ALA A 72 -12.58 -15.04 8.42
CA ALA A 72 -11.89 -14.61 9.62
C ALA A 72 -10.54 -15.32 9.76
N LEU A 73 -9.53 -14.59 10.23
CA LEU A 73 -8.18 -15.09 10.45
C LEU A 73 -7.81 -15.18 11.95
N THR A 74 -8.73 -14.88 12.83
CA THR A 74 -8.54 -14.89 14.30
C THR A 74 -8.04 -16.23 14.83
N ASP A 75 -8.47 -17.33 14.24
CA ASP A 75 -8.16 -18.69 14.65
C ASP A 75 -7.49 -19.50 13.51
N VAL A 76 -6.83 -18.81 12.60
CA VAL A 76 -6.23 -19.44 11.42
C VAL A 76 -5.12 -20.42 11.80
N GLY A 77 -4.36 -20.14 12.87
CA GLY A 77 -3.34 -21.02 13.42
C GLY A 77 -3.84 -22.35 13.96
N ASP A 78 -5.13 -22.47 14.26
CA ASP A 78 -5.74 -23.76 14.66
C ASP A 78 -5.99 -24.70 13.46
N SER A 79 -6.02 -24.13 12.25
CA SER A 79 -6.36 -24.86 11.03
C SER A 79 -5.19 -25.04 10.06
N TYR A 80 -4.22 -24.12 10.09
CA TYR A 80 -3.08 -24.08 9.20
C TYR A 80 -1.80 -23.75 9.96
N ASP A 81 -0.71 -24.38 9.57
CA ASP A 81 0.59 -23.98 10.05
C ASP A 81 1.18 -22.79 9.23
N ALA A 82 2.26 -22.19 9.73
CA ALA A 82 2.88 -21.03 9.09
C ALA A 82 3.31 -21.32 7.65
N SER A 83 3.79 -22.50 7.35
CA SER A 83 4.24 -22.88 6.01
C SER A 83 3.08 -23.00 5.02
N GLU A 84 1.96 -23.53 5.46
CA GLU A 84 0.73 -23.60 4.65
C GLU A 84 0.15 -22.20 4.38
N ILE A 85 0.21 -21.32 5.37
CA ILE A 85 -0.23 -19.92 5.22
C ILE A 85 0.66 -19.20 4.21
N VAL A 86 1.97 -19.40 4.24
CA VAL A 86 2.90 -18.85 3.23
C VAL A 86 2.52 -19.31 1.83
N GLU A 87 2.22 -20.60 1.65
CA GLU A 87 1.79 -21.12 0.34
C GLU A 87 0.47 -20.50 -0.12
N ILE A 88 -0.49 -20.32 0.79
CA ILE A 88 -1.77 -19.69 0.49
C ILE A 88 -1.58 -18.23 0.09
N ILE A 89 -0.73 -17.49 0.79
CA ILE A 89 -0.42 -16.10 0.47
C ILE A 89 0.18 -16.01 -0.94
N LYS A 90 1.17 -16.84 -1.24
CA LYS A 90 1.92 -16.76 -2.50
C LYS A 90 1.18 -17.31 -3.72
N ASN A 91 0.36 -18.31 -3.54
CA ASN A 91 -0.34 -18.99 -4.63
C ASN A 91 -1.84 -18.63 -4.70
N GLY A 92 -2.40 -18.07 -3.64
CA GLY A 92 -3.82 -17.87 -3.49
C GLY A 92 -4.56 -19.15 -3.12
N LYS A 93 -5.81 -19.01 -2.72
CA LYS A 93 -6.70 -20.14 -2.41
C LYS A 93 -8.16 -19.79 -2.68
N GLY A 94 -8.83 -20.53 -3.52
CA GLY A 94 -10.23 -20.28 -3.86
C GLY A 94 -10.40 -18.91 -4.54
N GLN A 95 -11.07 -17.98 -3.88
CA GLN A 95 -11.27 -16.61 -4.37
C GLN A 95 -10.16 -15.64 -3.92
N MET A 96 -9.27 -16.08 -3.05
CA MET A 96 -8.13 -15.28 -2.62
C MET A 96 -7.08 -15.23 -3.74
N PRO A 97 -6.71 -14.06 -4.25
CA PRO A 97 -5.65 -13.94 -5.24
C PRO A 97 -4.27 -14.22 -4.60
N ALA A 98 -3.31 -14.59 -5.42
CA ALA A 98 -1.92 -14.67 -5.01
C ALA A 98 -1.40 -13.25 -4.67
N ILE A 99 -0.74 -13.12 -3.54
CA ILE A 99 -0.14 -11.86 -3.09
C ILE A 99 1.37 -11.94 -3.35
N ASN A 100 1.89 -10.95 -4.05
CA ASN A 100 3.32 -10.89 -4.38
C ASN A 100 4.14 -10.34 -3.18
N LEU A 101 4.30 -11.16 -2.16
CA LEU A 101 5.21 -10.89 -1.03
C LEU A 101 6.51 -11.67 -1.20
N ASP A 102 7.62 -11.09 -0.75
CA ASP A 102 8.86 -11.85 -0.64
C ASP A 102 8.73 -12.95 0.43
N GLN A 103 9.65 -13.90 0.37
CA GLN A 103 9.62 -15.07 1.26
C GLN A 103 9.71 -14.66 2.74
N SER A 104 10.60 -13.72 3.07
CA SER A 104 10.83 -13.26 4.44
C SER A 104 9.60 -12.60 5.05
N ASN A 105 8.97 -11.68 4.32
CA ASN A 105 7.76 -11.00 4.79
C ASN A 105 6.54 -11.93 4.84
N ALA A 106 6.43 -12.88 3.90
CA ALA A 106 5.38 -13.89 3.94
C ALA A 106 5.50 -14.82 5.15
N GLU A 107 6.73 -15.23 5.50
CA GLU A 107 7.01 -16.06 6.68
C GLU A 107 6.69 -15.31 7.98
N LYS A 108 7.14 -14.05 8.12
CA LYS A 108 6.83 -13.23 9.31
C LYS A 108 5.34 -13.01 9.49
N LEU A 109 4.64 -12.71 8.39
CA LEU A 109 3.19 -12.53 8.41
C LEU A 109 2.48 -13.82 8.82
N ALA A 110 2.91 -14.96 8.28
CA ALA A 110 2.33 -16.27 8.60
C ALA A 110 2.56 -16.65 10.06
N GLU A 111 3.77 -16.48 10.60
CA GLU A 111 4.08 -16.71 12.01
C GLU A 111 3.22 -15.83 12.92
N TRP A 112 3.12 -14.53 12.61
CA TRP A 112 2.30 -13.60 13.35
C TRP A 112 0.81 -13.99 13.36
N LEU A 113 0.28 -14.48 12.23
CA LEU A 113 -1.10 -14.97 12.14
C LEU A 113 -1.32 -16.25 12.97
N VAL A 114 -0.37 -17.18 12.97
CA VAL A 114 -0.44 -18.43 13.75
C VAL A 114 -0.34 -18.16 15.25
N ASP A 115 0.52 -17.22 15.67
CA ASP A 115 0.67 -16.83 17.07
C ASP A 115 -0.55 -16.07 17.64
N GLY A 116 -1.55 -15.83 16.82
CA GLY A 116 -2.81 -15.20 17.21
C GLY A 116 -2.84 -13.70 17.07
N ALA A 117 -2.10 -13.18 16.11
CA ALA A 117 -2.20 -11.81 15.53
C ALA A 117 -2.73 -10.74 16.50
N GLY A 118 -1.95 -10.40 17.53
CA GLY A 118 -2.30 -9.32 18.45
C GLY A 118 -3.14 -9.72 19.65
N LYS A 119 -3.18 -10.99 20.05
CA LYS A 119 -3.73 -11.43 21.35
C LYS A 119 -2.81 -11.01 22.50
#